data_149d66eedeac9303c63d385c7aef77d0
#
_entry.id   149d66eedeac9303c63d385c7aef77d0
#
_cell.length_a   1.000
_cell.length_b   1.000
_cell.length_c   1.000
_cell.angle_alpha   90.00
_cell.angle_beta   90.00
_cell.angle_gamma   90.00
#
_symmetry.space_group_name_H-M   'P 1'
#
loop_
_entity.id
_entity.type
_entity.pdbx_description
1 polymer ?
#
loop_
_entity_poly.entity_id
_entity_poly.type
_entity_poly.pdbx_seq_one_letter_code
_entity_poly.pdbx_strand_id
1 'polypeptide(L)'
;VIMSKDLIYEKLISAIREKMPHKATLTNALVDLLCIEREAVYRRMRGDVAFSFAEIAAICNKFGVSLDNLVGGCAAKSRPYQLSLVEYVEPIEDDFKMWEMYNERLREAGTDPSSCGVECMNVLPATFLLDYDYITRFYLCKWYNQYGHSDKAVHFRDIEPSAKLLEVQRVTAAESKHIGKTTYIWDPLIFQYIVNDILYCRSIQLIDTENIRLLKQDL
;
A
#
# COMPACT_ATOMS: atom_id res chain seq x y z
N VAL A 1 -13.58 -27.01 10.54
CA VAL A 1 -14.87 -26.85 9.84
C VAL A 1 -14.56 -26.73 8.35
N ILE A 2 -14.91 -27.76 7.56
CA ILE A 2 -14.77 -27.72 6.09
C ILE A 2 -15.85 -26.73 5.62
N MET A 3 -15.42 -25.64 5.00
CA MET A 3 -16.34 -24.70 4.35
C MET A 3 -17.16 -25.42 3.28
N SER A 4 -18.46 -25.13 3.21
CA SER A 4 -19.26 -25.68 2.14
C SER A 4 -18.74 -25.17 0.80
N LYS A 5 -18.72 -26.05 -0.19
CA LYS A 5 -18.26 -25.75 -1.56
C LYS A 5 -18.97 -24.52 -2.13
N ASP A 6 -20.23 -24.36 -1.75
CA ASP A 6 -21.13 -23.28 -2.18
C ASP A 6 -20.68 -21.91 -1.65
N LEU A 7 -20.22 -21.84 -0.40
CA LEU A 7 -19.80 -20.56 0.22
C LEU A 7 -18.52 -19.96 -0.40
N ILE A 8 -17.53 -20.81 -0.77
CA ILE A 8 -16.33 -20.34 -1.47
C ILE A 8 -16.72 -19.82 -2.86
N TYR A 9 -17.62 -20.53 -3.49
CA TYR A 9 -18.08 -20.20 -4.82
C TYR A 9 -18.84 -18.86 -4.83
N GLU A 10 -19.77 -18.67 -3.91
CA GLU A 10 -20.49 -17.40 -3.74
C GLU A 10 -19.56 -16.23 -3.47
N LYS A 11 -18.53 -16.42 -2.63
CA LYS A 11 -17.51 -15.40 -2.36
C LYS A 11 -16.72 -15.05 -3.61
N LEU A 12 -16.32 -16.03 -4.42
CA LEU A 12 -15.61 -15.77 -5.68
C LEU A 12 -16.49 -14.93 -6.62
N ILE A 13 -17.75 -15.35 -6.81
CA ILE A 13 -18.69 -14.63 -7.68
C ILE A 13 -18.95 -13.20 -7.17
N SER A 14 -19.07 -13.01 -5.87
CA SER A 14 -19.24 -11.69 -5.26
C SER A 14 -18.02 -10.81 -5.52
N ALA A 15 -16.83 -11.32 -5.25
CA ALA A 15 -15.57 -10.57 -5.41
C ALA A 15 -15.35 -10.11 -6.86
N ILE A 16 -15.63 -10.96 -7.85
CA ILE A 16 -15.49 -10.57 -9.27
C ILE A 16 -16.58 -9.58 -9.72
N ARG A 17 -17.79 -9.64 -9.14
CA ARG A 17 -18.85 -8.67 -9.40
C ARG A 17 -18.52 -7.29 -8.83
N GLU A 18 -17.91 -7.22 -7.67
CA GLU A 18 -17.44 -5.95 -7.08
C GLU A 18 -16.40 -5.27 -7.97
N LYS A 19 -15.48 -6.05 -8.56
CA LYS A 19 -14.47 -5.53 -9.50
C LYS A 19 -15.06 -5.12 -10.85
N MET A 20 -16.18 -5.70 -11.26
CA MET A 20 -16.81 -5.45 -12.55
C MET A 20 -18.35 -5.49 -12.45
N PRO A 21 -18.97 -4.37 -12.01
CA PRO A 21 -20.41 -4.34 -11.68
C PRO A 21 -21.34 -4.60 -12.87
N HIS A 22 -20.90 -4.26 -14.09
CA HIS A 22 -21.71 -4.45 -15.29
C HIS A 22 -21.69 -5.90 -15.75
N LYS A 23 -22.82 -6.59 -15.60
CA LYS A 23 -22.99 -8.02 -15.91
C LYS A 23 -22.57 -8.41 -17.32
N ALA A 24 -22.90 -7.59 -18.35
CA ALA A 24 -22.53 -7.87 -19.74
C ALA A 24 -21.01 -7.80 -19.95
N THR A 25 -20.36 -6.82 -19.35
CA THR A 25 -18.91 -6.61 -19.43
C THR A 25 -18.17 -7.74 -18.72
N LEU A 26 -18.64 -8.14 -17.52
CA LEU A 26 -18.08 -9.26 -16.77
C LEU A 26 -18.19 -10.58 -17.55
N THR A 27 -19.37 -10.85 -18.16
CA THR A 27 -19.55 -12.08 -18.95
C THR A 27 -18.61 -12.11 -20.15
N ASN A 28 -18.44 -11.00 -20.88
CA ASN A 28 -17.52 -10.93 -22.00
C ASN A 28 -16.05 -11.15 -21.55
N ALA A 29 -15.65 -10.48 -20.45
CA ALA A 29 -14.32 -10.66 -19.88
C ALA A 29 -14.02 -12.11 -19.47
N LEU A 30 -15.03 -12.84 -18.97
CA LEU A 30 -14.89 -14.24 -18.62
C LEU A 30 -14.87 -15.15 -19.85
N VAL A 31 -15.65 -14.85 -20.90
CA VAL A 31 -15.60 -15.56 -22.19
C VAL A 31 -14.19 -15.47 -22.79
N ASP A 32 -13.65 -14.25 -22.84
CA ASP A 32 -12.33 -14.00 -23.41
C ASP A 32 -11.21 -14.66 -22.58
N LEU A 33 -11.32 -14.55 -21.24
CA LEU A 33 -10.31 -15.11 -20.33
C LEU A 33 -10.26 -16.64 -20.35
N LEU A 34 -11.44 -17.27 -20.34
CA LEU A 34 -11.56 -18.72 -20.21
C LEU A 34 -11.63 -19.44 -21.55
N CYS A 35 -11.73 -18.71 -22.64
CA CYS A 35 -11.90 -19.26 -24.01
C CYS A 35 -13.08 -20.25 -24.10
N ILE A 36 -14.22 -19.94 -23.46
CA ILE A 36 -15.42 -20.77 -23.46
C ILE A 36 -16.64 -19.96 -23.94
N GLU A 37 -17.66 -20.65 -24.39
CA GLU A 37 -18.88 -20.02 -24.87
C GLU A 37 -19.64 -19.29 -23.75
N ARG A 38 -20.37 -18.24 -24.14
CA ARG A 38 -21.16 -17.39 -23.22
C ARG A 38 -22.13 -18.20 -22.35
N GLU A 39 -22.79 -19.21 -22.91
CA GLU A 39 -23.71 -20.05 -22.16
C GLU A 39 -22.97 -20.89 -21.10
N ALA A 40 -21.76 -21.35 -21.41
CA ALA A 40 -20.91 -22.06 -20.46
C ALA A 40 -20.48 -21.13 -19.30
N VAL A 41 -20.22 -19.84 -19.58
CA VAL A 41 -19.96 -18.83 -18.53
C VAL A 41 -21.20 -18.65 -17.64
N TYR A 42 -22.39 -18.50 -18.23
CA TYR A 42 -23.62 -18.35 -17.46
C TYR A 42 -23.89 -19.55 -16.54
N ARG A 43 -23.70 -20.77 -17.04
CA ARG A 43 -23.87 -21.98 -16.23
C ARG A 43 -22.88 -22.00 -15.05
N ARG A 44 -21.64 -21.59 -15.28
CA ARG A 44 -20.64 -21.44 -14.20
C ARG A 44 -21.05 -20.34 -13.22
N MET A 45 -21.43 -19.19 -13.71
CA MET A 45 -21.85 -18.07 -12.87
C MET A 45 -23.08 -18.34 -11.99
N ARG A 46 -23.94 -19.29 -12.41
CA ARG A 46 -25.09 -19.76 -11.61
C ARG A 46 -24.74 -20.92 -10.66
N GLY A 47 -23.55 -21.52 -10.83
CA GLY A 47 -23.15 -22.68 -10.03
C GLY A 47 -23.62 -24.03 -10.63
N ASP A 48 -24.31 -24.04 -11.79
CA ASP A 48 -24.73 -25.27 -12.47
C ASP A 48 -23.55 -26.15 -12.86
N VAL A 49 -22.40 -25.52 -13.17
CA VAL A 49 -21.12 -26.16 -13.46
C VAL A 49 -20.04 -25.44 -12.66
N ALA A 50 -19.22 -26.16 -11.92
CA ALA A 50 -18.13 -25.58 -11.15
C ALA A 50 -16.99 -25.09 -12.09
N PHE A 51 -16.36 -23.98 -11.73
CA PHE A 51 -15.08 -23.62 -12.32
C PHE A 51 -14.03 -24.67 -11.94
N SER A 52 -13.18 -25.04 -12.88
CA SER A 52 -11.98 -25.82 -12.59
C SER A 52 -10.97 -25.00 -11.79
N PHE A 53 -10.01 -25.64 -11.15
CA PHE A 53 -8.96 -24.93 -10.42
C PHE A 53 -8.13 -23.99 -11.34
N ALA A 54 -7.85 -24.41 -12.57
CA ALA A 54 -7.16 -23.57 -13.54
C ALA A 54 -7.98 -22.32 -13.93
N GLU A 55 -9.30 -22.47 -14.12
CA GLU A 55 -10.20 -21.34 -14.40
C GLU A 55 -10.27 -20.38 -13.20
N ILE A 56 -10.35 -20.90 -11.97
CA ILE A 56 -10.33 -20.08 -10.75
C ILE A 56 -9.01 -19.31 -10.64
N ALA A 57 -7.87 -19.97 -10.88
CA ALA A 57 -6.57 -19.32 -10.83
C ALA A 57 -6.46 -18.19 -11.88
N ALA A 58 -6.93 -18.44 -13.11
CA ALA A 58 -6.96 -17.42 -14.16
C ALA A 58 -7.85 -16.23 -13.79
N ILE A 59 -9.04 -16.49 -13.22
CA ILE A 59 -9.97 -15.46 -12.74
C ILE A 59 -9.34 -14.65 -11.63
N CYS A 60 -8.76 -15.31 -10.61
CA CYS A 60 -8.13 -14.64 -9.48
C CYS A 60 -7.00 -13.71 -9.96
N ASN A 61 -6.16 -14.18 -10.88
CA ASN A 61 -5.07 -13.40 -11.44
C ASN A 61 -5.58 -12.20 -12.27
N LYS A 62 -6.58 -12.41 -13.13
CA LYS A 62 -7.14 -11.36 -14.00
C LYS A 62 -7.84 -10.24 -13.23
N PHE A 63 -8.58 -10.59 -12.19
CA PHE A 63 -9.39 -9.65 -11.41
C PHE A 63 -8.73 -9.19 -10.11
N GLY A 64 -7.49 -9.61 -9.83
CA GLY A 64 -6.78 -9.27 -8.58
C GLY A 64 -7.53 -9.77 -7.33
N VAL A 65 -8.14 -10.97 -7.41
CA VAL A 65 -8.83 -11.61 -6.29
C VAL A 65 -7.88 -12.61 -5.63
N SER A 66 -7.65 -12.46 -4.33
CA SER A 66 -6.83 -13.42 -3.59
C SER A 66 -7.62 -14.68 -3.26
N LEU A 67 -7.11 -15.82 -3.70
CA LEU A 67 -7.69 -17.14 -3.37
C LEU A 67 -7.60 -17.41 -1.86
N ASP A 68 -6.53 -17.00 -1.21
CA ASP A 68 -6.34 -17.15 0.24
C ASP A 68 -7.39 -16.35 1.02
N ASN A 69 -7.75 -15.15 0.54
CA ASN A 69 -8.83 -14.37 1.14
C ASN A 69 -10.21 -15.03 0.97
N LEU A 70 -10.42 -15.70 -0.16
CA LEU A 70 -11.67 -16.44 -0.39
C LEU A 70 -11.79 -17.66 0.54
N VAL A 71 -10.70 -18.39 0.72
CA VAL A 71 -10.65 -19.63 1.50
C VAL A 71 -10.34 -19.38 2.97
N GLY A 72 -9.37 -18.52 3.28
CA GLY A 72 -8.85 -18.29 4.63
C GLY A 72 -9.78 -17.51 5.55
N GLY A 73 -10.76 -16.79 5.01
CA GLY A 73 -11.76 -16.07 5.81
C GLY A 73 -12.65 -16.95 6.71
N CYS A 74 -12.43 -18.27 6.73
CA CYS A 74 -13.16 -19.24 7.53
C CYS A 74 -12.33 -20.00 8.56
N ALA A 75 -11.01 -19.94 8.50
CA ALA A 75 -10.17 -20.41 9.60
C ALA A 75 -10.24 -19.37 10.72
N ALA A 76 -11.19 -19.57 11.62
CA ALA A 76 -11.50 -18.72 12.76
C ALA A 76 -10.25 -18.11 13.41
N LYS A 77 -10.28 -16.80 13.63
CA LYS A 77 -9.46 -15.95 14.47
C LYS A 77 -8.31 -15.15 13.84
N SER A 78 -7.88 -15.38 12.62
CA SER A 78 -6.93 -14.46 11.96
C SER A 78 -7.66 -13.66 10.87
N ARG A 79 -7.57 -12.35 10.94
CA ARG A 79 -7.99 -11.49 9.81
C ARG A 79 -6.91 -11.63 8.73
N PRO A 80 -7.27 -11.93 7.46
CA PRO A 80 -6.29 -11.98 6.40
C PRO A 80 -5.67 -10.58 6.24
N TYR A 81 -4.33 -10.55 6.08
CA TYR A 81 -3.60 -9.33 5.75
C TYR A 81 -3.41 -9.27 4.24
N GLN A 82 -3.69 -8.14 3.66
CA GLN A 82 -3.23 -7.81 2.32
C GLN A 82 -2.03 -6.89 2.45
N LEU A 83 -0.86 -7.34 1.99
CA LEU A 83 0.32 -6.51 1.88
C LEU A 83 0.33 -5.90 0.48
N SER A 84 0.47 -4.59 0.41
CA SER A 84 0.72 -3.85 -0.81
C SER A 84 2.01 -3.06 -0.61
N LEU A 85 2.91 -3.15 -1.56
CA LEU A 85 4.03 -2.24 -1.62
C LEU A 85 3.51 -0.92 -2.18
N VAL A 86 3.75 0.17 -1.48
CA VAL A 86 3.50 1.53 -1.96
C VAL A 86 4.83 2.08 -2.44
N GLU A 87 4.92 2.43 -3.71
CA GLU A 87 6.13 3.00 -4.27
C GLU A 87 6.21 4.50 -3.93
N TYR A 88 7.35 4.94 -3.42
CA TYR A 88 7.57 6.33 -3.01
C TYR A 88 8.41 7.12 -3.99
N VAL A 89 9.20 6.42 -4.79
CA VAL A 89 10.19 7.04 -5.68
C VAL A 89 9.53 7.50 -6.97
N GLU A 90 8.83 6.58 -7.61
CA GLU A 90 8.07 6.82 -8.83
C GLU A 90 6.62 6.34 -8.62
N PRO A 91 5.86 7.00 -7.72
CA PRO A 91 4.53 6.54 -7.35
C PRO A 91 3.59 6.59 -8.55
N ILE A 92 2.89 5.49 -8.77
CA ILE A 92 1.82 5.38 -9.76
C ILE A 92 0.48 5.83 -9.18
N GLU A 93 -0.55 5.96 -10.00
CA GLU A 93 -1.87 6.42 -9.58
C GLU A 93 -2.48 5.56 -8.46
N ASP A 94 -2.23 4.26 -8.45
CA ASP A 94 -2.76 3.37 -7.41
C ASP A 94 -2.07 3.57 -6.05
N ASP A 95 -0.79 3.99 -6.03
CA ASP A 95 -0.10 4.36 -4.79
C ASP A 95 -0.72 5.62 -4.18
N PHE A 96 -1.03 6.62 -5.00
CA PHE A 96 -1.73 7.82 -4.53
C PHE A 96 -3.13 7.52 -4.01
N LYS A 97 -3.89 6.63 -4.65
CA LYS A 97 -5.18 6.17 -4.13
C LYS A 97 -5.06 5.51 -2.76
N MET A 98 -4.01 4.74 -2.53
CA MET A 98 -3.76 4.15 -1.20
C MET A 98 -3.50 5.22 -0.15
N TRP A 99 -2.73 6.27 -0.47
CA TRP A 99 -2.54 7.42 0.40
C TRP A 99 -3.85 8.17 0.68
N GLU A 100 -4.65 8.40 -0.34
CA GLU A 100 -5.96 9.04 -0.23
C GLU A 100 -6.88 8.24 0.69
N MET A 101 -6.97 6.93 0.51
CA MET A 101 -7.73 6.02 1.39
C MET A 101 -7.22 6.05 2.83
N TYR A 102 -5.92 6.15 3.03
CA TYR A 102 -5.34 6.27 4.37
C TYR A 102 -5.72 7.61 5.00
N ASN A 103 -5.64 8.69 4.25
CA ASN A 103 -6.03 10.03 4.70
C ASN A 103 -7.53 10.12 5.05
N GLU A 104 -8.40 9.45 4.28
CA GLU A 104 -9.83 9.34 4.62
C GLU A 104 -10.03 8.65 5.97
N ARG A 105 -9.33 7.56 6.23
CA ARG A 105 -9.41 6.88 7.53
C ARG A 105 -8.91 7.74 8.68
N LEU A 106 -7.86 8.53 8.48
CA LEU A 106 -7.39 9.49 9.48
C LEU A 106 -8.44 10.56 9.75
N ARG A 107 -9.09 11.12 8.71
CA ARG A 107 -10.19 12.09 8.87
C ARG A 107 -11.36 11.49 9.64
N GLU A 108 -11.82 10.29 9.25
CA GLU A 108 -12.89 9.60 9.96
C GLU A 108 -12.55 9.40 11.44
N ALA A 109 -11.33 8.89 11.73
CA ALA A 109 -10.88 8.72 13.09
C ALA A 109 -10.76 10.05 13.85
N GLY A 110 -10.32 11.12 13.18
CA GLY A 110 -10.19 12.46 13.76
C GLY A 110 -11.54 13.12 14.13
N THR A 111 -12.67 12.60 13.63
CA THR A 111 -14.01 13.09 14.05
C THR A 111 -14.40 12.63 15.45
N ASP A 112 -13.76 11.58 15.97
CA ASP A 112 -14.00 11.04 17.30
C ASP A 112 -12.85 11.46 18.26
N PRO A 113 -13.10 12.35 19.24
CA PRO A 113 -12.09 12.75 20.22
C PRO A 113 -11.57 11.59 21.09
N SER A 114 -12.29 10.47 21.13
CA SER A 114 -11.86 9.24 21.84
C SER A 114 -11.00 8.33 20.99
N SER A 115 -10.74 8.66 19.73
CA SER A 115 -9.90 7.89 18.83
C SER A 115 -8.50 7.70 19.40
N CYS A 116 -7.96 6.47 19.23
CA CYS A 116 -6.64 6.12 19.73
C CYS A 116 -5.81 5.46 18.63
N GLY A 117 -4.60 5.97 18.42
CA GLY A 117 -3.57 5.37 17.59
C GLY A 117 -2.45 4.76 18.44
N VAL A 118 -1.90 3.63 17.99
CA VAL A 118 -0.68 3.04 18.56
C VAL A 118 0.28 2.74 17.42
N GLU A 119 1.45 3.33 17.46
CA GLU A 119 2.51 3.16 16.48
C GLU A 119 3.74 2.52 17.14
N CYS A 120 4.14 1.34 16.63
CA CYS A 120 5.34 0.62 17.09
C CYS A 120 6.37 0.64 15.97
N MET A 121 7.54 1.22 16.20
CA MET A 121 8.53 1.40 15.13
C MET A 121 9.96 1.50 15.66
N ASN A 122 10.90 1.17 14.77
CA ASN A 122 12.35 1.33 14.96
C ASN A 122 12.96 2.41 14.08
N VAL A 123 12.10 3.18 13.39
CA VAL A 123 12.47 4.37 12.59
C VAL A 123 11.61 5.53 13.06
N LEU A 124 12.02 6.76 12.80
CA LEU A 124 11.20 7.93 13.15
C LEU A 124 9.83 7.84 12.50
N PRO A 125 8.75 8.13 13.24
CA PRO A 125 7.39 8.11 12.72
C PRO A 125 7.28 8.97 11.48
N ALA A 126 6.72 8.41 10.39
CA ALA A 126 6.52 9.13 9.15
C ALA A 126 5.72 10.43 9.39
N THR A 127 4.72 10.38 10.28
CA THR A 127 3.89 11.53 10.65
C THR A 127 4.67 12.72 11.20
N PHE A 128 5.88 12.52 11.73
CA PHE A 128 6.76 13.60 12.18
C PHE A 128 7.61 14.19 11.06
N LEU A 129 7.79 13.45 9.96
CA LEU A 129 8.73 13.79 8.91
C LEU A 129 8.07 14.26 7.61
N LEU A 130 6.78 13.94 7.42
CA LEU A 130 6.06 14.21 6.16
C LEU A 130 5.82 15.69 5.87
N ASP A 131 5.97 16.59 6.85
CA ASP A 131 5.88 18.04 6.66
C ASP A 131 7.18 18.64 6.09
N TYR A 132 8.28 17.86 6.01
CA TYR A 132 9.63 18.37 5.76
C TYR A 132 10.19 17.89 4.43
N ASP A 133 10.48 18.84 3.55
CA ASP A 133 10.85 18.55 2.16
C ASP A 133 12.26 17.94 2.03
N TYR A 134 13.24 18.38 2.84
CA TYR A 134 14.60 17.83 2.79
C TYR A 134 14.67 16.42 3.36
N ILE A 135 13.90 16.14 4.41
CA ILE A 135 13.79 14.77 4.95
C ILE A 135 13.10 13.85 3.94
N THR A 136 12.02 14.30 3.29
CA THR A 136 11.39 13.54 2.20
C THR A 136 12.38 13.23 1.10
N ARG A 137 13.14 14.24 0.63
CA ARG A 137 14.20 14.06 -0.36
C ARG A 137 15.28 13.07 0.09
N PHE A 138 15.65 13.07 1.38
CA PHE A 138 16.62 12.13 1.94
C PHE A 138 16.11 10.68 1.90
N TYR A 139 14.86 10.45 2.30
CA TYR A 139 14.27 9.12 2.22
C TYR A 139 14.13 8.63 0.77
N LEU A 140 13.72 9.48 -0.15
CA LEU A 140 13.70 9.15 -1.58
C LEU A 140 15.11 8.80 -2.09
N CYS A 141 16.14 9.56 -1.70
CA CYS A 141 17.52 9.26 -2.05
C CYS A 141 17.95 7.88 -1.55
N LYS A 142 17.62 7.53 -0.29
CA LYS A 142 17.84 6.18 0.24
C LYS A 142 17.13 5.12 -0.58
N TRP A 143 15.85 5.32 -0.85
CA TRP A 143 15.03 4.36 -1.60
C TRP A 143 15.57 4.14 -3.01
N TYR A 144 15.91 5.20 -3.74
CA TYR A 144 16.52 5.09 -5.05
C TYR A 144 17.78 4.23 -5.04
N ASN A 145 18.65 4.45 -4.07
CA ASN A 145 19.92 3.74 -3.99
C ASN A 145 19.82 2.32 -3.40
N GLN A 146 18.73 2.00 -2.67
CA GLN A 146 18.49 0.67 -2.11
C GLN A 146 17.66 -0.23 -3.02
N TYR A 147 16.67 0.32 -3.68
CA TYR A 147 15.64 -0.43 -4.41
C TYR A 147 15.46 -0.01 -5.86
N GLY A 148 16.04 1.12 -6.26
CA GLY A 148 15.97 1.62 -7.64
C GLY A 148 16.66 0.65 -8.62
N HIS A 149 16.15 0.62 -9.83
CA HIS A 149 16.67 -0.22 -10.91
C HIS A 149 17.83 0.44 -11.69
N SER A 150 18.40 1.51 -11.14
CA SER A 150 19.51 2.23 -11.79
C SER A 150 20.87 1.65 -11.38
N ASP A 151 21.72 1.37 -12.36
CA ASP A 151 23.12 0.99 -12.13
C ASP A 151 23.99 2.17 -11.64
N LYS A 152 23.44 3.36 -11.56
CA LYS A 152 24.14 4.59 -11.13
C LYS A 152 23.59 5.10 -9.82
N ALA A 153 24.50 5.52 -8.94
CA ALA A 153 24.13 6.19 -7.70
C ALA A 153 23.37 7.51 -8.00
N VAL A 154 22.27 7.73 -7.28
CA VAL A 154 21.48 8.97 -7.36
C VAL A 154 21.80 9.82 -6.16
N HIS A 155 22.29 11.03 -6.39
CA HIS A 155 22.68 11.94 -5.31
C HIS A 155 21.47 12.72 -4.78
N PHE A 156 21.53 13.10 -3.52
CA PHE A 156 20.49 13.89 -2.86
C PHE A 156 20.07 15.15 -3.64
N ARG A 157 21.04 15.85 -4.22
CA ARG A 157 20.81 17.07 -5.01
C ARG A 157 20.02 16.84 -6.30
N ASP A 158 20.04 15.60 -6.81
CA ASP A 158 19.40 15.22 -8.09
C ASP A 158 17.97 14.71 -7.86
N ILE A 159 17.53 14.58 -6.60
CA ILE A 159 16.20 14.15 -6.22
C ILE A 159 15.27 15.37 -6.11
N GLU A 160 14.17 15.33 -6.83
CA GLU A 160 13.11 16.33 -6.72
C GLU A 160 11.77 15.62 -6.50
N PRO A 161 11.24 15.64 -5.26
CA PRO A 161 9.93 15.05 -4.97
C PRO A 161 8.83 15.72 -5.80
N SER A 162 7.90 14.93 -6.34
CA SER A 162 6.78 15.49 -7.07
C SER A 162 5.88 16.34 -6.16
N ALA A 163 5.31 17.42 -6.71
CA ALA A 163 4.38 18.28 -5.96
C ALA A 163 3.20 17.48 -5.38
N LYS A 164 2.69 16.51 -6.14
CA LYS A 164 1.60 15.63 -5.69
C LYS A 164 2.00 14.78 -4.49
N LEU A 165 3.22 14.24 -4.47
CA LEU A 165 3.74 13.47 -3.34
C LEU A 165 3.82 14.33 -2.08
N LEU A 166 4.43 15.52 -2.19
CA LEU A 166 4.56 16.46 -1.06
C LEU A 166 3.19 16.89 -0.53
N GLU A 167 2.23 17.15 -1.42
CA GLU A 167 0.86 17.50 -1.03
C GLU A 167 0.18 16.39 -0.23
N VAL A 168 0.21 15.15 -0.74
CA VAL A 168 -0.39 13.99 -0.06
C VAL A 168 0.26 13.76 1.30
N GLN A 169 1.57 13.89 1.41
CA GLN A 169 2.31 13.74 2.67
C GLN A 169 1.91 14.81 3.69
N ARG A 170 1.81 16.08 3.27
CA ARG A 170 1.36 17.17 4.15
C ARG A 170 -0.07 16.97 4.64
N VAL A 171 -0.97 16.48 3.77
CA VAL A 171 -2.33 16.10 4.19
C VAL A 171 -2.27 15.01 5.26
N THR A 172 -1.46 13.96 5.07
CA THR A 172 -1.30 12.89 6.06
C THR A 172 -0.79 13.42 7.40
N ALA A 173 0.24 14.28 7.38
CA ALA A 173 0.77 14.89 8.59
C ALA A 173 -0.27 15.77 9.30
N ALA A 174 -1.07 16.53 8.56
CA ALA A 174 -2.14 17.36 9.12
C ALA A 174 -3.25 16.51 9.75
N GLU A 175 -3.75 15.50 9.02
CA GLU A 175 -4.86 14.67 9.49
C GLU A 175 -4.45 13.80 10.70
N SER A 176 -3.21 13.34 10.76
CA SER A 176 -2.72 12.56 11.91
C SER A 176 -2.76 13.34 13.24
N LYS A 177 -2.69 14.67 13.18
CA LYS A 177 -2.75 15.54 14.37
C LYS A 177 -4.15 15.64 14.98
N HIS A 178 -5.19 15.22 14.26
CA HIS A 178 -6.57 15.21 14.72
C HIS A 178 -6.95 13.93 15.50
N ILE A 179 -6.08 12.93 15.54
CA ILE A 179 -6.30 11.71 16.34
C ILE A 179 -6.28 12.09 17.83
N GLY A 180 -7.32 11.72 18.59
CA GLY A 180 -7.52 12.13 19.97
C GLY A 180 -6.35 11.75 20.90
N LYS A 181 -5.74 10.55 20.68
CA LYS A 181 -4.55 10.12 21.40
C LYS A 181 -3.70 9.21 20.51
N THR A 182 -2.41 9.53 20.36
CA THR A 182 -1.45 8.63 19.72
C THR A 182 -0.38 8.21 20.74
N THR A 183 -0.12 6.90 20.80
CA THR A 183 0.92 6.31 21.64
C THR A 183 2.02 5.77 20.73
N TYR A 184 3.24 6.27 20.91
CA TYR A 184 4.41 5.81 20.17
C TYR A 184 5.24 4.86 21.04
N ILE A 185 5.55 3.70 20.50
CA ILE A 185 6.45 2.70 21.11
C ILE A 185 7.62 2.54 20.16
N TRP A 186 8.78 3.04 20.54
CA TRP A 186 9.96 3.04 19.71
C TRP A 186 11.24 2.58 20.41
N ASP A 187 12.23 2.21 19.62
CA ASP A 187 13.57 1.89 20.10
C ASP A 187 14.24 3.13 20.70
N PRO A 188 14.93 3.01 21.86
CA PRO A 188 15.68 4.12 22.46
C PRO A 188 16.71 4.78 21.54
N LEU A 189 17.19 4.06 20.52
CA LEU A 189 18.18 4.55 19.54
C LEU A 189 17.56 5.13 18.27
N ILE A 190 16.24 5.36 18.24
CA ILE A 190 15.50 5.77 17.03
C ILE A 190 16.11 7.01 16.34
N PHE A 191 16.55 8.02 17.11
CA PHE A 191 17.23 9.19 16.56
C PHE A 191 18.65 8.89 16.08
N GLN A 192 19.31 7.92 16.71
CA GLN A 192 20.67 7.52 16.29
C GLN A 192 20.66 6.85 14.92
N TYR A 193 19.60 6.13 14.60
CA TYR A 193 19.48 5.45 13.31
C TYR A 193 19.44 6.45 12.15
N ILE A 194 18.65 7.52 12.22
CA ILE A 194 18.63 8.52 11.15
C ILE A 194 19.96 9.27 11.02
N VAL A 195 20.61 9.58 12.16
CA VAL A 195 21.95 10.19 12.15
C VAL A 195 22.97 9.28 11.49
N ASN A 196 22.97 7.98 11.83
CA ASN A 196 23.86 6.99 11.22
C ASN A 196 23.60 6.85 9.72
N ASP A 197 22.36 6.86 9.29
CA ASP A 197 21.99 6.82 7.87
C ASP A 197 22.52 8.04 7.10
N ILE A 198 22.39 9.23 7.68
CA ILE A 198 22.92 10.47 7.10
C ILE A 198 24.47 10.41 7.01
N LEU A 199 25.12 9.96 8.06
CA LEU A 199 26.59 9.82 8.09
C LEU A 199 27.07 8.76 7.08
N TYR A 200 26.35 7.67 6.95
CA TYR A 200 26.62 6.64 5.94
C TYR A 200 26.50 7.22 4.52
N CYS A 201 25.37 7.86 4.20
CA CYS A 201 25.15 8.47 2.88
C CYS A 201 26.22 9.52 2.56
N ARG A 202 26.71 10.27 3.57
CA ARG A 202 27.84 11.17 3.41
C ARG A 202 29.13 10.42 3.11
N SER A 203 29.42 9.32 3.81
CA SER A 203 30.65 8.54 3.63
C SER A 203 30.78 7.95 2.22
N ILE A 204 29.66 7.62 1.59
CA ILE A 204 29.60 7.14 0.20
C ILE A 204 29.27 8.24 -0.82
N GLN A 205 29.36 9.51 -0.41
CA GLN A 205 29.21 10.70 -1.25
C GLN A 205 27.83 10.90 -1.91
N LEU A 206 26.79 10.28 -1.41
CA LEU A 206 25.42 10.54 -1.87
C LEU A 206 24.88 11.89 -1.40
N ILE A 207 25.38 12.38 -0.27
CA ILE A 207 25.09 13.70 0.29
C ILE A 207 26.40 14.45 0.61
N ASP A 208 26.37 15.75 0.47
CA ASP A 208 27.50 16.63 0.80
C ASP A 208 27.24 17.42 2.10
N THR A 209 28.21 18.30 2.45
CA THR A 209 28.12 19.12 3.67
C THR A 209 26.95 20.12 3.61
N GLU A 210 26.65 20.66 2.44
CA GLU A 210 25.53 21.60 2.27
C GLU A 210 24.19 20.87 2.41
N ASN A 211 24.07 19.66 1.83
CA ASN A 211 22.89 18.83 2.01
C ASN A 211 22.64 18.49 3.48
N ILE A 212 23.68 18.23 4.27
CA ILE A 212 23.54 18.01 5.72
C ILE A 212 23.05 19.28 6.42
N ARG A 213 23.49 20.47 5.97
CA ARG A 213 22.99 21.74 6.52
C ARG A 213 21.50 21.91 6.28
N LEU A 214 21.02 21.54 5.09
CA LEU A 214 19.58 21.55 4.77
C LEU A 214 18.80 20.55 5.62
N LEU A 215 19.28 19.32 5.76
CA LEU A 215 18.65 18.29 6.60
C LEU A 215 18.55 18.70 8.08
N LYS A 216 19.54 19.47 8.59
CA LYS A 216 19.49 20.01 9.96
C LYS A 216 18.43 21.09 10.16
N GLN A 217 17.87 21.65 9.12
CA GLN A 217 16.78 22.62 9.24
C GLN A 217 15.44 21.91 9.51
N ASP A 218 15.32 20.67 9.03
CA ASP A 218 14.12 19.84 9.15
C ASP A 218 14.15 18.96 10.42
N LEU A 219 15.31 18.67 10.99
CA LEU A 219 15.53 17.86 12.20
C LEU A 219 15.60 18.72 13.44
#